data_e0402fddabbacf9dc1545f140587e82c
#
_entry.id   e0402fddabbacf9dc1545f140587e82c
#
_cell.length_a   1.000
_cell.length_b   1.000
_cell.length_c   1.000
_cell.angle_alpha   90.00
_cell.angle_beta   90.00
_cell.angle_gamma   90.00
#
_symmetry.space_group_name_H-M   'P 1'
#
loop_
_entity.id
_entity.type
_entity.pdbx_description
1 polymer ?
#
loop_
_entity_poly.entity_id
_entity_poly.type
_entity_poly.pdbx_seq_one_letter_code
_entity_poly.pdbx_strand_id
1 'polypeptide(L)'
;CFEVTSSILEATFEQCRIQGVHFPGALLKPNMIIAGNSCNNQISREKVAEMTVDCLTKHVPHNLPGIVFLSGGQSDEDATAHLNLMNAMDINHPWQLSYSFGRALLANALKTWAKGDDKGSQSVFLHRSRMNSLARTGDWSSELEN
;
A
#
# COMPACT_ATOMS: atom_id res chain seq x y z
N CYS A 1 -15.32 4.12 1.55
CA CYS A 1 -13.93 4.28 1.08
C CYS A 1 -13.87 4.19 -0.46
N PHE A 2 -14.39 3.12 -1.08
CA PHE A 2 -14.31 2.90 -2.53
C PHE A 2 -14.80 4.13 -3.35
N GLU A 3 -16.06 4.53 -3.19
CA GLU A 3 -16.66 5.65 -3.93
C GLU A 3 -15.87 6.95 -3.77
N VAL A 4 -15.47 7.28 -2.54
CA VAL A 4 -14.72 8.52 -2.28
C VAL A 4 -13.35 8.47 -2.95
N THR A 5 -12.64 7.34 -2.86
CA THR A 5 -11.34 7.17 -3.52
C THR A 5 -11.48 7.25 -5.04
N SER A 6 -12.51 6.61 -5.61
CA SER A 6 -12.82 6.71 -7.04
C SER A 6 -12.99 8.16 -7.49
N SER A 7 -13.86 8.92 -6.82
CA SER A 7 -14.12 10.33 -7.16
C SER A 7 -12.87 11.20 -7.04
N ILE A 8 -12.03 10.96 -6.01
CA ILE A 8 -10.77 11.70 -5.83
C ILE A 8 -9.79 11.37 -6.95
N LEU A 9 -9.65 10.08 -7.34
CA LEU A 9 -8.76 9.68 -8.43
C LEU A 9 -9.20 10.28 -9.77
N GLU A 10 -10.51 10.25 -10.08
CA GLU A 10 -11.06 10.88 -11.28
C GLU A 10 -10.72 12.37 -11.34
N ALA A 11 -11.06 13.12 -10.29
CA ALA A 11 -10.80 14.54 -10.23
C ALA A 11 -9.29 14.86 -10.30
N THR A 12 -8.44 14.06 -9.63
CA THR A 12 -7.00 14.24 -9.63
C THR A 12 -6.42 14.05 -11.03
N PHE A 13 -6.74 12.95 -11.70
CA PHE A 13 -6.20 12.68 -13.03
C PHE A 13 -6.78 13.59 -14.12
N GLU A 14 -8.01 14.06 -13.95
CA GLU A 14 -8.56 15.09 -14.83
C GLU A 14 -7.75 16.39 -14.71
N GLN A 15 -7.47 16.86 -13.51
CA GLN A 15 -6.64 18.04 -13.29
C GLN A 15 -5.20 17.84 -13.78
N CYS A 16 -4.64 16.66 -13.58
CA CYS A 16 -3.31 16.34 -14.11
C CYS A 16 -3.26 16.42 -15.65
N ARG A 17 -4.32 15.98 -16.36
CA ARG A 17 -4.41 16.10 -17.82
C ARG A 17 -4.52 17.58 -18.25
N ILE A 18 -5.37 18.36 -17.59
CA ILE A 18 -5.53 19.78 -17.85
C ILE A 18 -4.21 20.54 -17.67
N GLN A 19 -3.43 20.18 -16.66
CA GLN A 19 -2.14 20.82 -16.36
C GLN A 19 -0.97 20.23 -17.18
N GLY A 20 -1.21 19.27 -18.06
CA GLY A 20 -0.17 18.70 -18.94
C GLY A 20 0.86 17.82 -18.19
N VAL A 21 0.45 17.15 -17.10
CA VAL A 21 1.36 16.26 -16.36
C VAL A 21 1.80 15.09 -17.22
N HIS A 22 3.10 14.83 -17.27
CA HIS A 22 3.69 13.70 -17.98
C HIS A 22 3.58 12.43 -17.14
N PHE A 23 2.52 11.63 -17.35
CA PHE A 23 2.23 10.42 -16.57
C PHE A 23 3.33 9.35 -16.57
N PRO A 24 4.06 9.09 -17.69
CA PRO A 24 5.18 8.15 -17.65
C PRO A 24 6.33 8.54 -16.72
N GLY A 25 6.38 9.79 -16.28
CA GLY A 25 7.37 10.29 -15.31
C GLY A 25 6.81 10.48 -13.90
N ALA A 26 5.59 10.02 -13.61
CA ALA A 26 4.91 10.23 -12.34
C ALA A 26 4.63 8.92 -11.59
N LEU A 27 4.48 8.99 -10.28
CA LEU A 27 4.01 7.88 -9.42
C LEU A 27 2.76 8.33 -8.67
N LEU A 28 1.82 7.41 -8.51
CA LEU A 28 0.66 7.61 -7.65
C LEU A 28 0.96 7.07 -6.25
N LYS A 29 0.62 7.85 -5.21
CA LYS A 29 0.67 7.40 -3.82
C LYS A 29 -0.73 7.42 -3.18
N PRO A 30 -1.58 6.39 -3.41
CA PRO A 30 -2.93 6.32 -2.89
C PRO A 30 -3.01 5.57 -1.55
N ASN A 31 -4.20 5.64 -0.93
CA ASN A 31 -4.64 4.70 0.08
C ASN A 31 -5.05 3.35 -0.56
N MET A 32 -5.14 2.33 0.28
CA MET A 32 -5.86 1.08 -0.04
C MET A 32 -7.35 1.24 0.32
N ILE A 33 -8.21 0.42 -0.27
CA ILE A 33 -9.66 0.45 0.01
C ILE A 33 -9.94 -0.39 1.26
N ILE A 34 -9.84 0.23 2.41
CA ILE A 34 -10.07 -0.40 3.72
C ILE A 34 -11.38 0.08 4.35
N ALA A 35 -11.92 -0.69 5.27
CA ALA A 35 -12.99 -0.23 6.15
C ALA A 35 -12.47 0.86 7.10
N GLY A 36 -13.31 1.82 7.45
CA GLY A 36 -12.95 2.83 8.46
C GLY A 36 -12.79 2.20 9.84
N ASN A 37 -11.95 2.80 10.70
CA ASN A 37 -11.67 2.28 12.05
C ASN A 37 -12.93 2.15 12.94
N SER A 38 -13.94 2.98 12.69
CA SER A 38 -15.22 2.95 13.41
C SER A 38 -16.29 2.08 12.74
N CYS A 39 -15.96 1.41 11.64
CA CYS A 39 -16.88 0.52 10.94
C CYS A 39 -16.98 -0.81 11.68
N ASN A 40 -18.21 -1.22 12.05
CA ASN A 40 -18.44 -2.49 12.72
C ASN A 40 -18.17 -3.71 11.81
N ASN A 41 -18.28 -3.53 10.49
CA ASN A 41 -18.05 -4.56 9.49
C ASN A 41 -16.67 -4.37 8.86
N GLN A 42 -15.66 -4.99 9.45
CA GLN A 42 -14.33 -5.08 8.83
C GLN A 42 -14.38 -6.13 7.72
N ILE A 43 -13.64 -5.89 6.64
CA ILE A 43 -13.55 -6.79 5.49
C ILE A 43 -12.24 -7.59 5.53
N SER A 44 -12.20 -8.75 4.86
CA SER A 44 -11.01 -9.59 4.83
C SER A 44 -9.86 -8.94 4.04
N ARG A 45 -8.63 -9.40 4.27
CA ARG A 45 -7.42 -8.94 3.55
C ARG A 45 -7.54 -9.13 2.04
N GLU A 46 -8.11 -10.25 1.61
CA GLU A 46 -8.36 -10.56 0.19
C GLU A 46 -9.34 -9.55 -0.41
N LYS A 47 -10.41 -9.19 0.33
CA LYS A 47 -11.39 -8.23 -0.15
C LYS A 47 -10.84 -6.81 -0.24
N VAL A 48 -9.96 -6.41 0.68
CA VAL A 48 -9.22 -5.15 0.59
C VAL A 48 -8.38 -5.10 -0.67
N ALA A 49 -7.62 -6.18 -0.95
CA ALA A 49 -6.77 -6.27 -2.12
C ALA A 49 -7.57 -6.21 -3.43
N GLU A 50 -8.62 -7.03 -3.53
CA GLU A 50 -9.54 -7.06 -4.68
C GLU A 50 -10.15 -5.68 -4.96
N MET A 51 -10.77 -5.06 -3.94
CA MET A 51 -11.42 -3.77 -4.10
C MET A 51 -10.42 -2.64 -4.41
N THR A 52 -9.20 -2.74 -3.90
CA THR A 52 -8.15 -1.76 -4.19
C THR A 52 -7.71 -1.84 -5.65
N VAL A 53 -7.43 -3.04 -6.15
CA VAL A 53 -7.06 -3.26 -7.56
C VAL A 53 -8.21 -2.86 -8.49
N ASP A 54 -9.46 -3.23 -8.17
CA ASP A 54 -10.64 -2.85 -8.96
C ASP A 54 -10.79 -1.32 -9.06
N CYS A 55 -10.66 -0.61 -7.94
CA CYS A 55 -10.71 0.85 -7.91
C CYS A 55 -9.61 1.48 -8.79
N LEU A 56 -8.39 1.01 -8.65
CA LEU A 56 -7.25 1.53 -9.40
C LEU A 56 -7.40 1.26 -10.91
N THR A 57 -7.82 0.06 -11.29
CA THR A 57 -8.00 -0.33 -12.70
C THR A 57 -9.03 0.55 -13.42
N LYS A 58 -10.05 0.99 -12.70
CA LYS A 58 -11.10 1.85 -13.25
C LYS A 58 -10.71 3.32 -13.40
N HIS A 59 -9.82 3.82 -12.53
CA HIS A 59 -9.63 5.27 -12.38
C HIS A 59 -8.20 5.76 -12.59
N VAL A 60 -7.20 4.86 -12.68
CA VAL A 60 -5.79 5.24 -12.83
C VAL A 60 -5.32 5.06 -14.28
N PRO A 61 -4.64 6.05 -14.88
CA PRO A 61 -4.09 5.93 -16.24
C PRO A 61 -3.10 4.76 -16.36
N HIS A 62 -3.25 3.97 -17.43
CA HIS A 62 -2.43 2.78 -17.67
C HIS A 62 -0.97 3.08 -18.01
N ASN A 63 -0.66 4.31 -18.42
CA ASN A 63 0.69 4.74 -18.75
C ASN A 63 1.47 5.31 -17.55
N LEU A 64 0.92 5.21 -16.34
CA LEU A 64 1.67 5.44 -15.10
C LEU A 64 2.63 4.26 -14.86
N PRO A 65 3.92 4.47 -14.53
CA PRO A 65 4.84 3.34 -14.33
C PRO A 65 4.62 2.58 -13.04
N GLY A 66 4.11 3.24 -11.99
CA GLY A 66 3.96 2.58 -10.69
C GLY A 66 3.05 3.28 -9.69
N ILE A 67 2.63 2.50 -8.73
CA ILE A 67 1.78 2.92 -7.60
C ILE A 67 2.48 2.52 -6.30
N VAL A 68 2.65 3.47 -5.39
CA VAL A 68 3.31 3.26 -4.09
C VAL A 68 2.32 3.59 -2.96
N PHE A 69 1.81 2.58 -2.28
CA PHE A 69 0.76 2.77 -1.29
C PHE A 69 1.23 3.48 -0.03
N LEU A 70 0.38 4.34 0.54
CA LEU A 70 0.50 4.74 1.93
C LEU A 70 -0.11 3.67 2.85
N SER A 71 0.29 3.59 4.11
CA SER A 71 -0.25 2.59 5.06
C SER A 71 -1.58 3.00 5.72
N GLY A 72 -1.91 4.28 5.76
CA GLY A 72 -3.23 4.80 6.16
C GLY A 72 -3.70 4.43 7.57
N GLY A 73 -2.79 4.12 8.50
CA GLY A 73 -3.12 3.70 9.86
C GLY A 73 -3.40 2.21 10.03
N GLN A 74 -3.21 1.41 8.98
CA GLN A 74 -3.18 -0.04 9.07
C GLN A 74 -2.03 -0.51 9.98
N SER A 75 -2.14 -1.71 10.56
CA SER A 75 -0.99 -2.36 11.18
C SER A 75 0.12 -2.58 10.14
N ASP A 76 1.35 -2.75 10.58
CA ASP A 76 2.47 -3.05 9.71
C ASP A 76 2.27 -4.39 8.94
N GLU A 77 1.76 -5.40 9.64
CA GLU A 77 1.44 -6.69 9.02
C GLU A 77 0.29 -6.59 8.01
N ASP A 78 -0.84 -5.91 8.34
CA ASP A 78 -1.94 -5.78 7.41
C ASP A 78 -1.56 -4.99 6.14
N ALA A 79 -0.79 -3.92 6.29
CA ALA A 79 -0.30 -3.16 5.15
C ALA A 79 0.59 -4.02 4.23
N THR A 80 1.45 -4.87 4.83
CA THR A 80 2.29 -5.84 4.11
C THR A 80 1.45 -6.91 3.43
N ALA A 81 0.48 -7.50 4.15
CA ALA A 81 -0.40 -8.55 3.64
C ALA A 81 -1.25 -8.06 2.46
N HIS A 82 -1.84 -6.87 2.56
CA HIS A 82 -2.64 -6.29 1.48
C HIS A 82 -1.79 -6.05 0.23
N LEU A 83 -0.58 -5.50 0.38
CA LEU A 83 0.35 -5.32 -0.74
C LEU A 83 0.71 -6.67 -1.38
N ASN A 84 1.02 -7.67 -0.56
CA ASN A 84 1.33 -9.02 -1.02
C ASN A 84 0.19 -9.63 -1.83
N LEU A 85 -1.03 -9.57 -1.30
CA LEU A 85 -2.20 -10.12 -1.98
C LEU A 85 -2.44 -9.45 -3.34
N MET A 86 -2.30 -8.12 -3.43
CA MET A 86 -2.43 -7.42 -4.71
C MET A 86 -1.37 -7.85 -5.73
N ASN A 87 -0.13 -8.07 -5.30
CA ASN A 87 0.95 -8.52 -6.19
C ASN A 87 0.89 -10.02 -6.53
N ALA A 88 0.28 -10.85 -5.67
CA ALA A 88 0.08 -12.28 -5.90
C ALA A 88 -1.16 -12.59 -6.76
N MET A 89 -2.02 -11.60 -7.03
CA MET A 89 -3.19 -11.80 -7.89
C MET A 89 -2.77 -12.13 -9.32
N ASP A 90 -3.43 -13.12 -9.92
CA ASP A 90 -3.30 -13.41 -11.36
C ASP A 90 -4.12 -12.38 -12.19
N ILE A 91 -3.83 -11.11 -11.98
CA ILE A 91 -4.42 -9.98 -12.69
C ILE A 91 -3.29 -9.16 -13.32
N ASN A 92 -3.31 -9.05 -14.62
CA ASN A 92 -2.33 -8.24 -15.32
C ASN A 92 -2.69 -6.74 -15.19
N HIS A 93 -2.27 -6.11 -14.10
CA HIS A 93 -2.33 -4.65 -13.97
C HIS A 93 -1.10 -4.00 -14.62
N PRO A 94 -1.26 -2.82 -15.24
CA PRO A 94 -0.18 -2.22 -16.04
C PRO A 94 0.92 -1.55 -15.21
N TRP A 95 0.73 -1.42 -13.88
CA TRP A 95 1.62 -0.71 -12.98
C TRP A 95 2.46 -1.66 -12.13
N GLN A 96 3.64 -1.21 -11.70
CA GLN A 96 4.35 -1.84 -10.60
C GLN A 96 3.72 -1.38 -9.28
N LEU A 97 3.28 -2.34 -8.45
CA LEU A 97 2.74 -2.03 -7.13
C LEU A 97 3.83 -2.17 -6.07
N SER A 98 3.99 -1.12 -5.26
CA SER A 98 4.99 -1.07 -4.20
C SER A 98 4.47 -0.27 -2.99
N TYR A 99 5.33 0.01 -2.05
CA TYR A 99 4.98 0.71 -0.82
C TYR A 99 5.77 2.01 -0.62
N SER A 100 5.14 2.96 0.03
CA SER A 100 5.76 4.16 0.60
C SER A 100 5.18 4.37 2.00
N PHE A 101 5.33 3.33 2.84
CA PHE A 101 4.79 3.30 4.18
C PHE A 101 5.61 4.19 5.11
N GLY A 102 4.93 5.02 5.91
CA GLY A 102 5.53 5.75 7.02
C GLY A 102 5.39 4.94 8.31
N ARG A 103 4.23 5.02 8.95
CA ARG A 103 3.97 4.38 10.24
C ARG A 103 4.15 2.87 10.21
N ALA A 104 3.59 2.18 9.23
CA ALA A 104 3.71 0.72 9.10
C ALA A 104 5.15 0.24 8.87
N LEU A 105 6.06 1.10 8.42
CA LEU A 105 7.48 0.76 8.30
C LEU A 105 8.27 1.10 9.56
N LEU A 106 7.96 2.20 10.23
CA LEU A 106 8.83 2.81 11.25
C LEU A 106 8.32 2.68 12.69
N ALA A 107 7.01 2.46 12.91
CA ALA A 107 6.42 2.59 14.23
C ALA A 107 7.05 1.66 15.28
N ASN A 108 7.31 0.40 14.94
CA ASN A 108 7.90 -0.56 15.87
C ASN A 108 9.40 -0.30 16.09
N ALA A 109 10.12 0.11 15.06
CA ALA A 109 11.52 0.53 15.19
C ALA A 109 11.63 1.76 16.11
N LEU A 110 10.77 2.77 15.95
CA LEU A 110 10.73 3.95 16.82
C LEU A 110 10.37 3.60 18.27
N LYS A 111 9.43 2.68 18.48
CA LYS A 111 9.10 2.20 19.84
C LYS A 111 10.27 1.50 20.53
N THR A 112 11.05 0.73 19.77
CA THR A 112 12.24 0.03 20.29
C THR A 112 13.36 1.02 20.56
N TRP A 113 13.60 1.94 19.65
CA TRP A 113 14.57 3.02 19.83
C TRP A 113 14.26 3.90 21.05
N ALA A 114 13.00 4.26 21.27
CA ALA A 114 12.58 5.07 22.42
C ALA A 114 12.83 4.40 23.78
N LYS A 115 13.10 3.10 23.80
CA LYS A 115 13.52 2.34 25.00
C LYS A 115 15.04 2.31 25.19
N GLY A 116 15.80 2.96 24.32
CA GLY A 116 17.26 2.99 24.32
C GLY A 116 17.92 1.79 23.65
N ASP A 117 17.17 0.98 22.89
CA ASP A 117 17.70 -0.16 22.16
C ASP A 117 17.93 0.16 20.67
N ASP A 118 19.06 0.75 20.37
CA ASP A 118 19.42 1.14 19.00
C ASP A 118 19.60 -0.08 18.09
N LYS A 119 20.24 -1.14 18.57
CA LYS A 119 20.45 -2.37 17.77
C LYS A 119 19.15 -3.12 17.51
N GLY A 120 18.31 -3.25 18.50
CA GLY A 120 16.97 -3.84 18.35
C GLY A 120 16.12 -3.02 17.39
N SER A 121 16.18 -1.68 17.46
CA SER A 121 15.49 -0.80 16.53
C SER A 121 15.91 -1.03 15.07
N GLN A 122 17.21 -1.14 14.81
CA GLN A 122 17.74 -1.44 13.48
C GLN A 122 17.27 -2.82 12.98
N SER A 123 17.29 -3.83 13.85
CA SER A 123 16.83 -5.19 13.51
C SER A 123 15.34 -5.22 13.15
N VAL A 124 14.49 -4.54 13.93
CA VAL A 124 13.05 -4.43 13.69
C VAL A 124 12.77 -3.69 12.37
N PHE A 125 13.48 -2.60 12.10
CA PHE A 125 13.35 -1.87 10.83
C PHE A 125 13.77 -2.73 9.64
N LEU A 126 14.88 -3.43 9.74
CA LEU A 126 15.38 -4.30 8.67
C LEU A 126 14.41 -5.46 8.39
N HIS A 127 13.88 -6.10 9.45
CA HIS A 127 12.88 -7.15 9.33
C HIS A 127 11.63 -6.64 8.57
N ARG A 128 11.03 -5.52 9.01
CA ARG A 128 9.85 -4.96 8.34
C ARG A 128 10.13 -4.56 6.88
N SER A 129 11.30 -3.98 6.61
CA SER A 129 11.72 -3.66 5.24
C SER A 129 11.81 -4.89 4.36
N ARG A 130 12.32 -6.02 4.89
CA ARG A 130 12.39 -7.30 4.20
C ARG A 130 10.98 -7.86 3.91
N MET A 131 10.09 -7.84 4.90
CA MET A 131 8.70 -8.31 4.72
C MET A 131 7.97 -7.51 3.62
N ASN A 132 8.10 -6.19 3.65
CA ASN A 132 7.54 -5.33 2.60
C ASN A 132 8.17 -5.57 1.21
N SER A 133 9.45 -5.91 1.16
CA SER A 133 10.14 -6.27 -0.09
C SER A 133 9.60 -7.56 -0.69
N LEU A 134 9.35 -8.58 0.14
CA LEU A 134 8.71 -9.84 -0.28
C LEU A 134 7.26 -9.60 -0.75
N ALA A 135 6.50 -8.76 -0.03
CA ALA A 135 5.14 -8.41 -0.42
C ALA A 135 5.07 -7.71 -1.78
N ARG A 136 6.10 -7.01 -2.19
CA ARG A 136 6.19 -6.38 -3.52
C ARG A 136 6.27 -7.39 -4.66
N THR A 137 6.69 -8.61 -4.39
CA THR A 137 6.78 -9.71 -5.36
C THR A 137 5.73 -10.81 -5.15
N GLY A 138 4.87 -10.66 -4.13
CA GLY A 138 3.84 -11.66 -3.80
C GLY A 138 4.37 -12.86 -3.03
N ASP A 139 5.60 -12.79 -2.50
CA ASP A 139 6.31 -13.88 -1.83
C ASP A 139 6.23 -13.84 -0.30
N TRP A 140 5.52 -12.87 0.27
CA TRP A 140 5.34 -12.79 1.73
C TRP A 140 4.28 -13.77 2.23
N SER A 141 4.53 -14.34 3.39
CA SER A 141 3.53 -15.07 4.18
C SER A 141 3.63 -14.69 5.66
N SER A 142 2.54 -14.89 6.42
CA SER A 142 2.49 -14.60 7.86
C SER A 142 3.47 -15.44 8.69
N GLU A 143 3.93 -16.58 8.20
CA GLU A 143 4.93 -17.43 8.84
C GLU A 143 6.32 -16.76 8.91
N LEU A 144 6.60 -15.83 7.99
CA LEU A 144 7.85 -15.09 7.92
C LEU A 144 7.94 -13.94 8.94
N GLU A 145 6.84 -13.63 9.63
CA GLU A 145 6.81 -12.59 10.67
C GLU A 145 7.45 -13.04 12.01
N ASN A 146 7.69 -14.33 12.21
CA ASN A 146 8.23 -14.94 13.44
C ASN A 146 9.77 -14.91 13.47
#